data_7aeb4fcad6264fa5d8cdac4d3a384e3d
#
_entry.id   7aeb4fcad6264fa5d8cdac4d3a384e3d
#
_cell.length_a   1.000
_cell.length_b   1.000
_cell.length_c   1.000
_cell.angle_alpha   90.00
_cell.angle_beta   90.00
_cell.angle_gamma   90.00
#
_symmetry.space_group_name_H-M   'P 1'
#
loop_
_entity.id
_entity.type
_entity.pdbx_description
1 polymer ?
#
loop_
_entity_poly.entity_id
_entity_poly.type
_entity_poly.pdbx_seq_one_letter_code
_entity_poly.pdbx_strand_id
1 'polypeptide(L)'
;LTQFCHEQGLRIYDEYVDDGYSGTNFDRPGFEKMMTAVREKKVDCIVVKDLSRFGRDYIDTGKFLERYFPDNDVRFIAITDNIDSMKQAYDMLLPIKNIFNEQYARDISKKVHSAMRAKQKAGEFIGAFASYGYRKSPVDKNKLVVDEYAAGIVRRVFQLYISGYGKIRIAGILNDEGIVCPSEYKRLNGENYRNCNRLSKTAYWTYSTINNILKNEMYCGNMVQHRTCQHMHGKARPQEKEDWIVIKGTHEAIIDEETWNTAQKLLRRRTRELDLNSNMSIFAGFLKCGDCGRALCKKNMISRGKKYVMYQCGTYVRSGRQFCTPHGITHDVLEAIILDDLKNKNLYIFESNHDVEMLMNSNRPYFLIQRIF
;
A
#
# COMPACT_ATOMS: atom_id res chain seq x y z
N LEU A 1 26.45 -13.08 19.57
CA LEU A 1 25.34 -13.62 20.39
C LEU A 1 25.60 -15.08 20.71
N THR A 2 25.85 -15.92 19.72
CA THR A 2 26.06 -17.36 19.85
C THR A 2 27.17 -17.71 20.84
N GLN A 3 28.32 -17.04 20.72
CA GLN A 3 29.45 -17.24 21.66
C GLN A 3 29.03 -16.90 23.11
N PHE A 4 28.34 -15.77 23.33
CA PHE A 4 27.87 -15.37 24.65
C PHE A 4 26.90 -16.40 25.24
N CYS A 5 25.97 -16.93 24.42
CA CYS A 5 25.02 -17.96 24.87
C CYS A 5 25.75 -19.22 25.34
N HIS A 6 26.77 -19.66 24.59
CA HIS A 6 27.61 -20.80 25.00
C HIS A 6 28.39 -20.55 26.29
N GLU A 7 28.99 -19.35 26.45
CA GLU A 7 29.70 -18.97 27.68
C GLU A 7 28.80 -18.90 28.91
N GLN A 8 27.53 -18.53 28.72
CA GLN A 8 26.51 -18.47 29.78
C GLN A 8 25.75 -19.79 29.99
N GLY A 9 26.08 -20.83 29.24
CA GLY A 9 25.40 -22.14 29.33
C GLY A 9 23.98 -22.13 28.83
N LEU A 10 23.59 -21.14 27.98
CA LEU A 10 22.27 -21.02 27.42
C LEU A 10 22.11 -21.90 26.16
N ARG A 11 21.06 -22.68 26.11
CA ARG A 11 20.73 -23.49 24.93
C ARG A 11 20.02 -22.64 23.89
N ILE A 12 20.56 -22.52 22.69
CA ILE A 12 19.94 -21.77 21.60
C ILE A 12 18.78 -22.59 21.02
N TYR A 13 17.58 -22.01 21.04
CA TYR A 13 16.39 -22.59 20.44
C TYR A 13 16.32 -22.22 18.94
N ASP A 14 16.40 -20.93 18.63
CA ASP A 14 16.35 -20.42 17.25
C ASP A 14 16.98 -19.03 17.17
N GLU A 15 17.25 -18.56 15.95
CA GLU A 15 17.80 -17.24 15.67
C GLU A 15 16.85 -16.44 14.76
N TYR A 16 16.42 -15.27 15.23
CA TYR A 16 15.45 -14.42 14.52
C TYR A 16 16.13 -13.17 14.00
N VAL A 17 16.09 -12.98 12.69
CA VAL A 17 16.72 -11.86 11.99
C VAL A 17 15.69 -11.10 11.18
N ASP A 18 15.64 -9.76 11.36
CA ASP A 18 14.78 -8.85 10.61
C ASP A 18 15.65 -7.89 9.79
N ASP A 19 16.23 -8.40 8.70
CA ASP A 19 17.12 -7.62 7.86
C ASP A 19 16.32 -6.57 7.04
N GLY A 20 16.77 -5.32 7.04
CA GLY A 20 16.10 -4.21 6.36
C GLY A 20 14.88 -3.60 7.07
N TYR A 21 14.51 -4.09 8.25
CA TYR A 21 13.45 -3.49 9.06
C TYR A 21 13.95 -2.44 10.04
N SER A 22 13.13 -1.39 10.27
CA SER A 22 13.44 -0.38 11.28
C SER A 22 13.06 -0.88 12.68
N GLY A 23 13.91 -0.66 13.66
CA GLY A 23 13.62 -0.93 15.07
C GLY A 23 12.53 -0.01 15.70
N THR A 24 11.90 0.86 14.91
CA THR A 24 10.88 1.82 15.39
C THR A 24 9.48 1.25 15.53
N ASN A 25 9.24 0.03 15.06
CA ASN A 25 7.98 -0.71 15.25
C ASN A 25 8.28 -2.19 15.50
N PHE A 26 7.27 -2.91 15.99
CA PHE A 26 7.34 -4.34 16.29
C PHE A 26 6.64 -5.20 15.23
N ASP A 27 6.08 -4.62 14.17
CA ASP A 27 5.50 -5.32 13.01
C ASP A 27 6.62 -5.87 12.11
N ARG A 28 7.34 -6.86 12.61
CA ARG A 28 8.49 -7.48 11.95
C ARG A 28 8.32 -9.01 11.96
N PRO A 29 8.52 -9.68 10.81
CA PRO A 29 8.27 -11.13 10.72
C PRO A 29 9.11 -11.98 11.68
N GLY A 30 10.39 -11.61 11.90
CA GLY A 30 11.26 -12.28 12.84
C GLY A 30 10.82 -12.06 14.28
N PHE A 31 10.44 -10.82 14.63
CA PHE A 31 9.92 -10.48 15.93
C PHE A 31 8.62 -11.23 16.24
N GLU A 32 7.67 -11.31 15.31
CA GLU A 32 6.41 -12.04 15.49
C GLU A 32 6.63 -13.54 15.72
N LYS A 33 7.56 -14.15 14.98
CA LYS A 33 7.95 -15.57 15.19
C LYS A 33 8.54 -15.79 16.57
N MET A 34 9.45 -14.92 16.99
CA MET A 34 10.04 -14.94 18.34
C MET A 34 8.95 -14.85 19.41
N MET A 35 8.02 -13.90 19.28
CA MET A 35 6.94 -13.73 20.24
C MET A 35 5.94 -14.91 20.25
N THR A 36 5.81 -15.60 19.12
CA THR A 36 5.03 -16.83 19.04
C THR A 36 5.71 -17.95 19.84
N ALA A 37 7.04 -18.10 19.70
CA ALA A 37 7.80 -19.08 20.48
C ALA A 37 7.73 -18.81 22.00
N VAL A 38 7.73 -17.53 22.40
CA VAL A 38 7.51 -17.12 23.79
C VAL A 38 6.10 -17.52 24.28
N ARG A 39 5.06 -17.22 23.48
CA ARG A 39 3.66 -17.58 23.83
C ARG A 39 3.45 -19.09 23.95
N GLU A 40 4.14 -19.85 23.14
CA GLU A 40 4.12 -21.31 23.15
C GLU A 40 5.00 -21.92 24.26
N LYS A 41 5.64 -21.07 25.10
CA LYS A 41 6.56 -21.46 26.18
C LYS A 41 7.72 -22.35 25.70
N LYS A 42 8.18 -22.13 24.46
CA LYS A 42 9.36 -22.80 23.87
C LYS A 42 10.65 -22.10 24.21
N VAL A 43 10.55 -20.83 24.63
CA VAL A 43 11.67 -19.93 24.90
C VAL A 43 11.43 -19.26 26.27
N ASP A 44 12.41 -19.34 27.14
CA ASP A 44 12.44 -18.73 28.47
C ASP A 44 13.52 -17.63 28.60
N CYS A 45 14.33 -17.42 27.54
CA CYS A 45 15.36 -16.39 27.53
C CYS A 45 15.47 -15.76 26.12
N ILE A 46 15.50 -14.42 26.07
CA ILE A 46 15.76 -13.65 24.87
C ILE A 46 17.10 -12.93 25.03
N VAL A 47 18.01 -13.11 24.05
CA VAL A 47 19.33 -12.48 24.03
C VAL A 47 19.45 -11.58 22.82
N VAL A 48 19.73 -10.30 23.01
CA VAL A 48 19.98 -9.32 21.94
C VAL A 48 21.34 -8.68 22.09
N LYS A 49 21.87 -8.12 21.01
CA LYS A 49 23.15 -7.42 21.06
C LYS A 49 23.03 -6.16 21.92
N ASP A 50 22.07 -5.35 21.64
CA ASP A 50 21.75 -4.10 22.34
C ASP A 50 20.23 -3.85 22.32
N LEU A 51 19.77 -2.96 23.19
CA LEU A 51 18.34 -2.65 23.32
C LEU A 51 17.74 -2.08 22.04
N SER A 52 18.52 -1.36 21.23
CA SER A 52 18.04 -0.77 19.97
C SER A 52 17.69 -1.83 18.90
N ARG A 53 18.23 -3.05 19.04
CA ARG A 53 17.90 -4.20 18.18
C ARG A 53 16.55 -4.82 18.56
N PHE A 54 16.22 -4.82 19.83
CA PHE A 54 14.92 -5.25 20.29
C PHE A 54 13.83 -4.25 19.86
N GLY A 55 13.97 -2.97 20.27
CA GLY A 55 13.04 -1.90 19.93
C GLY A 55 13.59 -0.52 20.25
N ARG A 56 13.22 0.46 19.43
CA ARG A 56 13.56 1.89 19.63
C ARG A 56 12.39 2.71 20.17
N ASP A 57 11.20 2.14 20.18
CA ASP A 57 10.03 2.77 20.79
C ASP A 57 10.06 2.50 22.30
N TYR A 58 10.14 3.59 23.07
CA TYR A 58 10.23 3.53 24.53
C TYR A 58 9.00 2.87 25.18
N ILE A 59 7.80 3.25 24.70
CA ILE A 59 6.54 2.82 25.32
C ILE A 59 6.34 1.31 25.11
N ASP A 60 6.54 0.86 23.89
CA ASP A 60 6.29 -0.54 23.56
C ASP A 60 7.42 -1.45 24.06
N THR A 61 8.69 -1.00 23.97
CA THR A 61 9.83 -1.71 24.58
C THR A 61 9.64 -1.85 26.09
N GLY A 62 9.24 -0.78 26.77
CA GLY A 62 8.94 -0.80 28.21
C GLY A 62 7.85 -1.81 28.59
N LYS A 63 6.74 -1.86 27.83
CA LYS A 63 5.67 -2.84 28.06
C LYS A 63 6.15 -4.29 27.99
N PHE A 64 7.04 -4.60 27.04
CA PHE A 64 7.60 -5.95 26.94
C PHE A 64 8.52 -6.27 28.10
N LEU A 65 9.41 -5.35 28.46
CA LEU A 65 10.45 -5.61 29.45
C LEU A 65 9.93 -5.52 30.89
N GLU A 66 9.00 -4.61 31.17
CA GLU A 66 8.48 -4.36 32.52
C GLU A 66 7.26 -5.21 32.88
N ARG A 67 6.53 -5.69 31.86
CA ARG A 67 5.29 -6.46 32.08
C ARG A 67 5.32 -7.80 31.38
N TYR A 68 5.40 -7.79 30.04
CA TYR A 68 5.11 -8.99 29.26
C TYR A 68 6.11 -10.13 29.54
N PHE A 69 7.42 -9.84 29.56
CA PHE A 69 8.43 -10.84 29.82
C PHE A 69 8.43 -11.32 31.27
N PRO A 70 8.36 -10.45 32.28
CA PRO A 70 8.18 -10.90 33.67
C PRO A 70 6.91 -11.74 33.88
N ASP A 71 5.77 -11.33 33.31
CA ASP A 71 4.49 -12.05 33.41
C ASP A 71 4.53 -13.45 32.76
N ASN A 72 5.49 -13.70 31.85
CA ASN A 72 5.66 -14.97 31.15
C ASN A 72 6.93 -15.72 31.57
N ASP A 73 7.62 -15.30 32.65
CA ASP A 73 8.87 -15.87 33.16
C ASP A 73 10.00 -15.89 32.11
N VAL A 74 10.07 -14.86 31.22
CA VAL A 74 11.10 -14.75 30.20
C VAL A 74 12.21 -13.82 30.63
N ARG A 75 13.42 -14.36 30.72
CA ARG A 75 14.64 -13.58 30.94
C ARG A 75 15.02 -12.79 29.72
N PHE A 76 15.39 -11.52 29.87
CA PHE A 76 15.86 -10.68 28.78
C PHE A 76 17.29 -10.22 29.03
N ILE A 77 18.18 -10.38 28.02
CA ILE A 77 19.58 -9.98 28.10
C ILE A 77 19.93 -9.10 26.90
N ALA A 78 20.47 -7.88 27.13
CA ALA A 78 21.07 -7.05 26.11
C ALA A 78 22.59 -6.91 26.42
N ILE A 79 23.44 -7.56 25.63
CA ILE A 79 24.84 -7.78 25.93
C ILE A 79 25.61 -6.47 26.03
N THR A 80 25.59 -5.65 24.97
CA THR A 80 26.36 -4.40 24.90
C THR A 80 25.86 -3.36 25.90
N ASP A 81 24.59 -3.43 26.28
CA ASP A 81 23.98 -2.54 27.26
C ASP A 81 24.13 -3.01 28.69
N ASN A 82 24.72 -4.20 28.89
CA ASN A 82 24.86 -4.85 30.19
C ASN A 82 23.53 -4.95 30.96
N ILE A 83 22.47 -5.26 30.23
CA ILE A 83 21.12 -5.42 30.78
C ILE A 83 20.83 -6.91 30.92
N ASP A 84 20.36 -7.31 32.09
CA ASP A 84 19.93 -8.65 32.40
C ASP A 84 18.75 -8.57 33.37
N SER A 85 17.57 -9.00 32.93
CA SER A 85 16.33 -8.86 33.71
C SER A 85 16.33 -9.60 35.05
N MET A 86 17.28 -10.52 35.25
CA MET A 86 17.44 -11.20 36.54
C MET A 86 18.37 -10.47 37.51
N LYS A 87 19.05 -9.40 37.08
CA LYS A 87 19.96 -8.63 37.94
C LYS A 87 19.29 -7.34 38.44
N GLN A 88 19.36 -7.06 39.75
CA GLN A 88 18.67 -5.94 40.40
C GLN A 88 19.01 -4.52 39.90
N ALA A 89 20.08 -4.33 39.12
CA ALA A 89 20.48 -3.02 38.55
C ALA A 89 19.58 -2.55 37.36
N TYR A 90 18.56 -3.28 37.06
CA TYR A 90 17.71 -3.15 35.88
C TYR A 90 16.74 -1.94 35.90
N ASP A 91 16.23 -1.56 37.06
CA ASP A 91 15.03 -0.72 37.18
C ASP A 91 15.18 0.74 36.74
N MET A 92 16.37 1.35 36.86
CA MET A 92 16.51 2.81 36.69
C MET A 92 17.20 3.25 35.39
N LEU A 93 18.12 2.42 34.85
CA LEU A 93 18.90 2.76 33.65
C LEU A 93 18.15 2.51 32.34
N LEU A 94 17.22 1.57 32.33
CA LEU A 94 16.49 1.17 31.14
C LEU A 94 15.56 2.27 30.58
N PRO A 95 14.70 2.91 31.40
CA PRO A 95 13.87 4.02 30.96
C PRO A 95 14.71 5.18 30.43
N ILE A 96 15.84 5.49 31.08
CA ILE A 96 16.74 6.57 30.68
C ILE A 96 17.39 6.28 29.32
N LYS A 97 17.92 5.08 29.09
CA LYS A 97 18.50 4.68 27.78
C LYS A 97 17.45 4.70 26.65
N ASN A 98 16.23 4.25 26.94
CA ASN A 98 15.15 4.27 25.98
C ASN A 98 14.76 5.71 25.57
N ILE A 99 14.67 6.62 26.54
CA ILE A 99 14.42 8.05 26.26
C ILE A 99 15.53 8.65 25.39
N PHE A 100 16.79 8.36 25.68
CA PHE A 100 17.92 8.83 24.87
C PHE A 100 17.87 8.26 23.45
N ASN A 101 17.59 6.97 23.29
CA ASN A 101 17.47 6.33 21.98
C ASN A 101 16.34 6.92 21.14
N GLU A 102 15.18 7.16 21.74
CA GLU A 102 14.05 7.80 21.07
C GLU A 102 14.39 9.24 20.68
N GLN A 103 14.97 10.02 21.60
CA GLN A 103 15.38 11.39 21.31
C GLN A 103 16.43 11.46 20.19
N TYR A 104 17.39 10.56 20.18
CA TYR A 104 18.39 10.45 19.10
C TYR A 104 17.75 10.11 17.76
N ALA A 105 16.80 9.17 17.72
CA ALA A 105 16.07 8.83 16.51
C ALA A 105 15.22 10.01 16.00
N ARG A 106 14.60 10.77 16.90
CA ARG A 106 13.86 12.00 16.56
C ARG A 106 14.77 13.07 15.98
N ASP A 107 15.95 13.27 16.55
CA ASP A 107 16.91 14.27 16.08
C ASP A 107 17.48 13.90 14.70
N ILE A 108 17.82 12.64 14.47
CA ILE A 108 18.19 12.14 13.14
C ILE A 108 17.05 12.38 12.15
N SER A 109 15.82 12.02 12.50
CA SER A 109 14.66 12.22 11.65
C SER A 109 14.50 13.70 11.27
N LYS A 110 14.59 14.62 12.23
CA LYS A 110 14.54 16.08 11.98
C LYS A 110 15.64 16.53 11.00
N LYS A 111 16.88 16.08 11.21
CA LYS A 111 18.03 16.42 10.35
C LYS A 111 17.81 15.89 8.92
N VAL A 112 17.38 14.65 8.75
CA VAL A 112 17.07 14.05 7.44
C VAL A 112 15.94 14.80 6.75
N HIS A 113 14.83 15.11 7.45
CA HIS A 113 13.73 15.88 6.91
C HIS A 113 14.15 17.30 6.49
N SER A 114 14.99 17.97 7.30
CA SER A 114 15.53 19.28 6.97
C SER A 114 16.39 19.24 5.70
N ALA A 115 17.31 18.27 5.60
CA ALA A 115 18.14 18.10 4.41
C ALA A 115 17.31 17.76 3.15
N MET A 116 16.30 16.88 3.29
CA MET A 116 15.38 16.59 2.19
C MET A 116 14.59 17.83 1.75
N ARG A 117 14.09 18.63 2.69
CA ARG A 117 13.40 19.88 2.37
C ARG A 117 14.29 20.91 1.66
N ALA A 118 15.55 21.03 2.08
CA ALA A 118 16.52 21.90 1.41
C ALA A 118 16.69 21.48 -0.06
N LYS A 119 16.89 20.19 -0.32
CA LYS A 119 16.98 19.65 -1.68
C LYS A 119 15.70 19.87 -2.49
N GLN A 120 14.53 19.64 -1.91
CA GLN A 120 13.25 19.88 -2.57
C GLN A 120 13.09 21.34 -2.99
N LYS A 121 13.44 22.29 -2.10
CA LYS A 121 13.42 23.73 -2.38
C LYS A 121 14.44 24.14 -3.46
N ALA A 122 15.56 23.43 -3.56
CA ALA A 122 16.55 23.62 -4.62
C ALA A 122 16.10 23.02 -5.97
N GLY A 123 14.94 22.35 -6.03
CA GLY A 123 14.45 21.71 -7.26
C GLY A 123 15.12 20.37 -7.57
N GLU A 124 15.89 19.82 -6.64
CA GLU A 124 16.53 18.52 -6.79
C GLU A 124 15.51 17.38 -6.67
N PHE A 125 15.64 16.36 -7.50
CA PHE A 125 14.81 15.16 -7.42
C PHE A 125 15.29 14.23 -6.30
N ILE A 126 14.44 13.99 -5.30
CA ILE A 126 14.78 13.11 -4.17
C ILE A 126 14.04 11.76 -4.17
N GLY A 127 13.17 11.52 -5.15
CA GLY A 127 12.40 10.27 -5.23
C GLY A 127 13.29 9.04 -5.46
N ALA A 128 12.86 7.89 -4.97
CA ALA A 128 13.57 6.62 -5.20
C ALA A 128 13.60 6.27 -6.70
N PHE A 129 12.48 6.44 -7.40
CA PHE A 129 12.30 6.12 -8.82
C PHE A 129 11.78 7.33 -9.58
N ALA A 130 12.34 7.58 -10.77
CA ALA A 130 11.86 8.62 -11.67
C ALA A 130 10.44 8.31 -12.18
N SER A 131 9.68 9.35 -12.56
CA SER A 131 8.42 9.21 -13.27
C SER A 131 8.66 8.57 -14.65
N TYR A 132 7.72 7.74 -15.11
CA TYR A 132 7.79 7.14 -16.45
C TYR A 132 7.94 8.24 -17.51
N GLY A 133 8.86 8.09 -18.44
CA GLY A 133 9.29 9.14 -19.37
C GLY A 133 10.58 9.86 -18.96
N TYR A 134 10.98 9.70 -17.70
CA TYR A 134 12.24 10.21 -17.19
C TYR A 134 13.08 9.10 -16.56
N ARG A 135 14.39 9.34 -16.49
CA ARG A 135 15.35 8.57 -15.72
C ARG A 135 16.23 9.50 -14.90
N LYS A 136 16.85 8.97 -13.86
CA LYS A 136 17.85 9.73 -13.11
C LYS A 136 19.10 9.89 -13.97
N SER A 137 19.70 11.07 -13.91
CA SER A 137 20.99 11.30 -14.57
C SER A 137 22.05 10.34 -14.02
N PRO A 138 22.87 9.73 -14.88
CA PRO A 138 23.99 8.89 -14.43
C PRO A 138 25.06 9.66 -13.69
N VAL A 139 25.20 10.97 -13.95
CA VAL A 139 26.18 11.86 -13.31
C VAL A 139 25.64 12.39 -11.98
N ASP A 140 24.37 12.79 -11.92
CA ASP A 140 23.74 13.37 -10.73
C ASP A 140 22.37 12.73 -10.50
N LYS A 141 22.28 11.88 -9.50
CA LYS A 141 21.01 11.15 -9.17
C LYS A 141 19.87 12.07 -8.75
N ASN A 142 20.16 13.32 -8.44
CA ASN A 142 19.15 14.33 -8.07
C ASN A 142 18.59 15.10 -9.28
N LYS A 143 19.08 14.82 -10.50
CA LYS A 143 18.60 15.38 -11.76
C LYS A 143 17.86 14.36 -12.59
N LEU A 144 16.80 14.82 -13.26
CA LEU A 144 16.04 14.02 -14.22
C LEU A 144 16.50 14.31 -15.63
N VAL A 145 16.62 13.26 -16.44
CA VAL A 145 16.85 13.35 -17.89
C VAL A 145 15.74 12.59 -18.61
N VAL A 146 15.41 13.03 -19.83
CA VAL A 146 14.35 12.40 -20.64
C VAL A 146 14.80 11.00 -21.05
N ASP A 147 13.88 10.05 -20.95
CA ASP A 147 13.98 8.72 -21.56
C ASP A 147 13.14 8.72 -22.84
N GLU A 148 13.76 8.87 -23.99
CA GLU A 148 13.07 9.12 -25.26
C GLU A 148 12.03 8.06 -25.61
N TYR A 149 12.31 6.77 -25.34
CA TYR A 149 11.34 5.72 -25.58
C TYR A 149 10.07 5.91 -24.71
N ALA A 150 10.26 6.03 -23.43
CA ALA A 150 9.15 6.19 -22.49
C ALA A 150 8.46 7.56 -22.65
N ALA A 151 9.22 8.61 -22.99
CA ALA A 151 8.67 9.95 -23.26
C ALA A 151 7.78 9.96 -24.51
N GLY A 152 8.15 9.23 -25.57
CA GLY A 152 7.32 9.06 -26.76
C GLY A 152 5.95 8.46 -26.43
N ILE A 153 5.91 7.49 -25.52
CA ILE A 153 4.65 6.89 -25.05
C ILE A 153 3.85 7.88 -24.22
N VAL A 154 4.49 8.68 -23.37
CA VAL A 154 3.82 9.74 -22.59
C VAL A 154 3.18 10.78 -23.53
N ARG A 155 3.93 11.28 -24.51
CA ARG A 155 3.40 12.21 -25.54
C ARG A 155 2.17 11.62 -26.23
N ARG A 156 2.24 10.35 -26.62
CA ARG A 156 1.12 9.63 -27.26
C ARG A 156 -0.09 9.51 -26.35
N VAL A 157 0.07 9.25 -25.06
CA VAL A 157 -1.03 9.20 -24.09
C VAL A 157 -1.76 10.55 -24.05
N PHE A 158 -1.03 11.67 -24.02
CA PHE A 158 -1.62 13.01 -24.06
C PHE A 158 -2.34 13.28 -25.37
N GLN A 159 -1.73 12.95 -26.52
CA GLN A 159 -2.35 13.13 -27.84
C GLN A 159 -3.66 12.33 -27.96
N LEU A 160 -3.68 11.06 -27.59
CA LEU A 160 -4.89 10.24 -27.61
C LEU A 160 -5.96 10.83 -26.70
N TYR A 161 -5.57 11.34 -25.51
CA TYR A 161 -6.52 11.91 -24.58
C TYR A 161 -7.16 13.20 -25.11
N ILE A 162 -6.38 14.09 -25.71
CA ILE A 162 -6.86 15.32 -26.36
C ILE A 162 -7.73 15.02 -27.57
N SER A 163 -7.42 13.96 -28.33
CA SER A 163 -8.27 13.45 -29.43
C SER A 163 -9.59 12.84 -28.98
N GLY A 164 -9.88 12.86 -27.65
CA GLY A 164 -11.17 12.44 -27.11
C GLY A 164 -11.25 10.97 -26.66
N TYR A 165 -10.14 10.22 -26.70
CA TYR A 165 -10.16 8.85 -26.17
C TYR A 165 -10.25 8.81 -24.65
N GLY A 166 -11.15 7.97 -24.14
CA GLY A 166 -11.25 7.74 -22.69
C GLY A 166 -10.06 6.98 -22.12
N LYS A 167 -9.70 7.23 -20.87
CA LYS A 167 -8.53 6.63 -20.17
C LYS A 167 -8.50 5.09 -20.23
N ILE A 168 -9.66 4.43 -20.16
CA ILE A 168 -9.76 2.97 -20.28
C ILE A 168 -9.41 2.53 -21.72
N ARG A 169 -9.90 3.27 -22.73
CA ARG A 169 -9.63 2.98 -24.13
C ARG A 169 -8.16 3.17 -24.45
N ILE A 170 -7.54 4.25 -23.95
CA ILE A 170 -6.09 4.48 -24.09
C ILE A 170 -5.29 3.33 -23.48
N ALA A 171 -5.63 2.91 -22.27
CA ALA A 171 -4.97 1.76 -21.64
C ALA A 171 -5.14 0.48 -22.47
N GLY A 172 -6.32 0.25 -23.05
CA GLY A 172 -6.58 -0.86 -23.95
C GLY A 172 -5.69 -0.82 -25.21
N ILE A 173 -5.62 0.32 -25.90
CA ILE A 173 -4.78 0.50 -27.10
C ILE A 173 -3.32 0.16 -26.78
N LEU A 174 -2.75 0.70 -25.70
CA LEU A 174 -1.36 0.43 -25.32
C LEU A 174 -1.10 -1.05 -24.96
N ASN A 175 -2.09 -1.72 -24.37
CA ASN A 175 -2.00 -3.15 -24.08
C ASN A 175 -2.12 -4.01 -25.33
N ASP A 176 -3.02 -3.66 -26.26
CA ASP A 176 -3.24 -4.38 -27.53
C ASP A 176 -2.00 -4.30 -28.43
N GLU A 177 -1.28 -3.18 -28.36
CA GLU A 177 -0.02 -2.98 -29.07
C GLU A 177 1.19 -3.61 -28.35
N GLY A 178 1.00 -4.25 -27.21
CA GLY A 178 2.07 -4.88 -26.45
C GLY A 178 3.05 -3.92 -25.78
N ILE A 179 2.70 -2.64 -25.64
CA ILE A 179 3.56 -1.64 -25.02
C ILE A 179 3.68 -1.92 -23.50
N VAL A 180 4.91 -2.03 -23.04
CA VAL A 180 5.21 -2.36 -21.65
C VAL A 180 4.76 -1.24 -20.73
N CYS A 181 4.00 -1.59 -19.67
CA CYS A 181 3.54 -0.61 -18.70
C CYS A 181 4.68 -0.10 -17.78
N PRO A 182 4.52 1.08 -17.13
CA PRO A 182 5.60 1.72 -16.36
C PRO A 182 6.24 0.84 -15.28
N SER A 183 5.48 0.01 -14.58
CA SER A 183 6.02 -0.87 -13.54
C SER A 183 6.88 -2.00 -14.11
N GLU A 184 6.48 -2.56 -15.25
CA GLU A 184 7.23 -3.61 -15.92
C GLU A 184 8.45 -3.04 -16.65
N TYR A 185 8.33 -1.84 -17.24
CA TYR A 185 9.44 -1.14 -17.87
C TYR A 185 10.58 -0.90 -16.88
N LYS A 186 10.26 -0.43 -15.66
CA LYS A 186 11.26 -0.27 -14.59
C LYS A 186 11.95 -1.58 -14.23
N ARG A 187 11.18 -2.67 -14.13
CA ARG A 187 11.74 -4.00 -13.84
C ARG A 187 12.67 -4.49 -14.93
N LEU A 188 12.32 -4.28 -16.21
CA LEU A 188 13.16 -4.66 -17.35
C LEU A 188 14.46 -3.86 -17.40
N ASN A 189 14.43 -2.60 -16.96
CA ASN A 189 15.60 -1.75 -16.84
C ASN A 189 16.46 -2.05 -15.59
N GLY A 190 16.17 -3.12 -14.86
CA GLY A 190 16.95 -3.53 -13.68
C GLY A 190 16.68 -2.71 -12.41
N GLU A 191 15.65 -1.85 -12.41
CA GLU A 191 15.27 -1.13 -11.19
C GLU A 191 14.61 -2.07 -10.17
N ASN A 192 15.01 -2.01 -8.90
CA ASN A 192 14.40 -2.80 -7.82
C ASN A 192 13.02 -2.25 -7.43
N TYR A 193 12.15 -2.11 -8.43
CA TYR A 193 10.78 -1.60 -8.27
C TYR A 193 9.82 -2.75 -8.01
N ARG A 194 9.19 -2.75 -6.84
CA ARG A 194 8.13 -3.71 -6.46
C ARG A 194 6.79 -3.00 -6.37
N ASN A 195 5.82 -3.46 -7.14
CA ASN A 195 4.44 -3.01 -7.01
C ASN A 195 3.69 -3.95 -6.04
N CYS A 196 3.55 -3.53 -4.77
CA CYS A 196 2.87 -4.31 -3.74
C CYS A 196 1.38 -4.55 -4.01
N ASN A 197 0.75 -3.74 -4.88
CA ASN A 197 -0.65 -3.89 -5.25
C ASN A 197 -0.86 -4.77 -6.51
N ARG A 198 0.17 -5.47 -6.95
CA ARG A 198 0.12 -6.32 -8.13
C ARG A 198 -0.64 -7.62 -7.84
N LEU A 199 -1.82 -7.78 -8.43
CA LEU A 199 -2.67 -8.97 -8.25
C LEU A 199 -2.41 -10.07 -9.29
N SER A 200 -1.71 -9.77 -10.39
CA SER A 200 -1.39 -10.74 -11.45
C SER A 200 0.11 -10.81 -11.71
N LYS A 201 0.58 -11.94 -12.27
CA LYS A 201 1.99 -12.14 -12.65
C LYS A 201 2.44 -11.16 -13.75
N THR A 202 1.52 -10.75 -14.63
CA THR A 202 1.77 -9.78 -15.70
C THR A 202 1.26 -8.39 -15.33
N ALA A 203 2.09 -7.38 -15.56
CA ALA A 203 1.70 -5.99 -15.39
C ALA A 203 1.21 -5.42 -16.74
N TYR A 204 0.15 -4.61 -16.70
CA TYR A 204 -0.47 -4.01 -17.87
C TYR A 204 -0.91 -2.58 -17.59
N TRP A 205 -1.20 -1.82 -18.65
CA TRP A 205 -1.74 -0.48 -18.54
C TRP A 205 -3.15 -0.50 -17.96
N THR A 206 -3.42 0.41 -17.05
CA THR A 206 -4.72 0.53 -16.38
C THR A 206 -5.23 1.97 -16.45
N TYR A 207 -6.53 2.16 -16.21
CA TYR A 207 -7.12 3.49 -16.01
C TYR A 207 -6.31 4.35 -15.03
N SER A 208 -5.90 3.75 -13.89
CA SER A 208 -5.15 4.47 -12.86
C SER A 208 -3.79 4.93 -13.35
N THR A 209 -3.08 4.11 -14.12
CA THR A 209 -1.79 4.46 -14.71
C THR A 209 -1.91 5.65 -15.66
N ILE A 210 -2.89 5.61 -16.58
CA ILE A 210 -3.16 6.71 -17.51
C ILE A 210 -3.58 7.97 -16.75
N ASN A 211 -4.47 7.84 -15.76
CA ASN A 211 -4.90 8.99 -14.96
C ASN A 211 -3.76 9.65 -14.18
N ASN A 212 -2.81 8.85 -13.66
CA ASN A 212 -1.65 9.37 -12.96
C ASN A 212 -0.68 10.08 -13.91
N ILE A 213 -0.48 9.58 -15.12
CA ILE A 213 0.31 10.25 -16.16
C ILE A 213 -0.32 11.58 -16.51
N LEU A 214 -1.61 11.62 -16.84
CA LEU A 214 -2.31 12.84 -17.23
C LEU A 214 -2.36 13.93 -16.11
N LYS A 215 -2.19 13.56 -14.86
CA LYS A 215 -2.20 14.47 -13.70
C LYS A 215 -0.81 14.83 -13.18
N ASN A 216 0.24 14.31 -13.77
CA ASN A 216 1.60 14.52 -13.27
C ASN A 216 2.24 15.75 -13.93
N GLU A 217 2.27 16.85 -13.23
CA GLU A 217 2.81 18.14 -13.67
C GLU A 217 4.33 18.11 -13.96
N MET A 218 5.02 17.05 -13.51
CA MET A 218 6.44 16.88 -13.83
C MET A 218 6.72 16.79 -15.35
N TYR A 219 5.74 16.38 -16.13
CA TYR A 219 5.89 16.31 -17.59
C TYR A 219 6.03 17.68 -18.28
N CYS A 220 5.68 18.77 -17.58
CA CYS A 220 5.90 20.15 -18.02
C CYS A 220 7.25 20.71 -17.57
N GLY A 221 8.18 19.90 -17.09
CA GLY A 221 9.46 20.37 -16.57
C GLY A 221 9.43 20.92 -15.15
N ASN A 222 8.31 20.80 -14.44
CA ASN A 222 8.13 21.32 -13.09
C ASN A 222 8.38 20.21 -12.06
N MET A 223 9.25 20.45 -11.08
CA MET A 223 9.48 19.54 -9.97
C MET A 223 8.39 19.72 -8.91
N VAL A 224 7.52 18.71 -8.74
CA VAL A 224 6.44 18.73 -7.76
C VAL A 224 6.72 17.69 -6.69
N GLN A 225 7.01 18.15 -5.50
CA GLN A 225 7.40 17.32 -4.35
C GLN A 225 6.60 17.69 -3.09
N HIS A 226 6.86 17.00 -1.98
CA HIS A 226 6.16 17.21 -0.70
C HIS A 226 4.63 16.97 -0.80
N ARG A 227 4.20 16.03 -1.64
CA ARG A 227 2.78 15.68 -1.83
C ARG A 227 2.21 14.84 -0.70
N THR A 228 3.08 14.24 0.11
CA THR A 228 2.73 13.43 1.29
C THR A 228 3.67 13.78 2.44
N CYS A 229 3.15 13.72 3.65
CA CYS A 229 3.93 13.84 4.88
C CYS A 229 3.76 12.56 5.72
N GLN A 230 4.85 12.11 6.31
CA GLN A 230 4.83 10.98 7.25
C GLN A 230 5.55 11.41 8.53
N HIS A 231 4.86 11.34 9.66
CA HIS A 231 5.46 11.49 10.97
C HIS A 231 6.09 10.16 11.42
N MET A 232 7.05 10.24 12.30
CA MET A 232 7.62 9.08 12.97
C MET A 232 6.48 8.26 13.62
N HIS A 233 6.45 6.95 13.40
CA HIS A 233 5.39 6.00 13.81
C HIS A 233 4.02 6.21 13.14
N GLY A 234 3.87 7.17 12.22
CA GLY A 234 2.62 7.46 11.52
C GLY A 234 2.56 6.88 10.11
N LYS A 235 1.34 6.74 9.58
CA LYS A 235 1.12 6.45 8.15
C LYS A 235 1.33 7.71 7.33
N ALA A 236 1.81 7.55 6.09
CA ALA A 236 1.89 8.66 5.14
C ALA A 236 0.51 9.24 4.87
N ARG A 237 0.37 10.57 4.96
CA ARG A 237 -0.86 11.32 4.70
C ARG A 237 -0.64 12.26 3.53
N PRO A 238 -1.63 12.39 2.63
CA PRO A 238 -1.56 13.40 1.57
C PRO A 238 -1.54 14.80 2.18
N GLN A 239 -0.79 15.69 1.54
CA GLN A 239 -0.74 17.12 1.87
C GLN A 239 -1.68 17.90 0.95
N GLU A 240 -2.17 19.02 1.43
CA GLU A 240 -2.92 19.98 0.62
C GLU A 240 -2.02 20.54 -0.49
N LYS A 241 -2.62 21.00 -1.59
CA LYS A 241 -1.84 21.49 -2.74
C LYS A 241 -1.00 22.74 -2.43
N GLU A 242 -1.45 23.54 -1.49
CA GLU A 242 -0.79 24.75 -1.01
C GLU A 242 0.54 24.45 -0.32
N ASP A 243 0.66 23.27 0.27
CA ASP A 243 1.86 22.80 0.96
C ASP A 243 2.86 22.11 0.02
N TRP A 244 2.49 21.88 -1.23
CA TRP A 244 3.38 21.24 -2.19
C TRP A 244 4.55 22.15 -2.56
N ILE A 245 5.73 21.58 -2.71
CA ILE A 245 6.90 22.30 -3.21
C ILE A 245 6.94 22.14 -4.73
N VAL A 246 6.66 23.23 -5.44
CA VAL A 246 6.66 23.26 -6.91
C VAL A 246 7.76 24.21 -7.38
N ILE A 247 8.76 23.65 -8.06
CA ILE A 247 9.85 24.43 -8.67
C ILE A 247 9.76 24.25 -10.18
N LYS A 248 9.62 25.36 -10.90
CA LYS A 248 9.45 25.36 -12.38
C LYS A 248 10.79 25.22 -13.10
N GLY A 249 10.77 24.56 -14.27
CA GLY A 249 11.89 24.53 -15.18
C GLY A 249 13.14 23.80 -14.66
N THR A 250 12.97 22.79 -13.83
CA THR A 250 14.10 22.03 -13.23
C THR A 250 14.67 20.97 -14.18
N HIS A 251 13.92 20.56 -15.18
CA HIS A 251 14.29 19.50 -16.12
C HIS A 251 13.55 19.71 -17.45
N GLU A 252 14.00 19.03 -18.48
CA GLU A 252 13.41 19.11 -19.82
C GLU A 252 11.95 18.64 -19.81
N ALA A 253 11.05 19.43 -20.41
CA ALA A 253 9.64 19.12 -20.52
C ALA A 253 9.38 18.06 -21.60
N ILE A 254 8.60 17.02 -21.29
CA ILE A 254 8.12 16.04 -22.27
C ILE A 254 6.87 16.56 -22.99
N ILE A 255 6.04 17.34 -22.29
CA ILE A 255 4.78 17.90 -22.77
C ILE A 255 4.85 19.41 -22.67
N ASP A 256 4.47 20.11 -23.74
CA ASP A 256 4.34 21.55 -23.75
C ASP A 256 3.16 22.04 -22.89
N GLU A 257 3.21 23.29 -22.48
CA GLU A 257 2.23 23.88 -21.57
C GLU A 257 0.82 23.95 -22.18
N GLU A 258 0.71 24.13 -23.50
CA GLU A 258 -0.58 24.22 -24.19
C GLU A 258 -1.30 22.86 -24.18
N THR A 259 -0.57 21.81 -24.56
CA THR A 259 -1.05 20.41 -24.53
C THR A 259 -1.45 20.01 -23.09
N TRP A 260 -0.65 20.37 -22.11
CA TRP A 260 -0.96 20.13 -20.70
C TRP A 260 -2.24 20.82 -20.28
N ASN A 261 -2.36 22.14 -20.53
CA ASN A 261 -3.52 22.92 -20.14
C ASN A 261 -4.82 22.41 -20.78
N THR A 262 -4.73 22.00 -22.06
CA THR A 262 -5.85 21.39 -22.78
C THR A 262 -6.27 20.06 -22.11
N ALA A 263 -5.33 19.21 -21.78
CA ALA A 263 -5.61 17.96 -21.07
C ALA A 263 -6.24 18.21 -19.68
N GLN A 264 -5.73 19.20 -18.92
CA GLN A 264 -6.31 19.57 -17.61
C GLN A 264 -7.74 20.13 -17.72
N LYS A 265 -8.04 20.94 -18.75
CA LYS A 265 -9.42 21.41 -19.02
C LYS A 265 -10.36 20.23 -19.28
N LEU A 266 -9.93 19.24 -20.05
CA LEU A 266 -10.70 18.03 -20.32
C LEU A 266 -10.88 17.16 -19.05
N LEU A 267 -9.85 17.06 -18.18
CA LEU A 267 -9.91 16.34 -16.92
C LEU A 267 -10.90 16.93 -15.91
N ARG A 268 -11.09 18.24 -15.94
CA ARG A 268 -12.04 18.97 -15.05
C ARG A 268 -13.49 18.85 -15.50
N ARG A 269 -13.74 18.52 -16.75
CA ARG A 269 -15.11 18.33 -17.26
C ARG A 269 -15.75 17.13 -16.54
N ARG A 270 -16.77 17.38 -15.75
CA ARG A 270 -17.62 16.33 -15.15
C ARG A 270 -18.50 15.75 -16.25
N THR A 271 -18.14 14.55 -16.74
CA THR A 271 -18.92 13.85 -17.78
C THR A 271 -20.02 12.94 -17.22
N ARG A 272 -20.11 12.82 -15.89
CA ARG A 272 -21.16 12.06 -15.19
C ARG A 272 -21.65 12.88 -14.01
N GLU A 273 -22.96 13.06 -13.93
CA GLU A 273 -23.60 13.44 -12.68
C GLU A 273 -23.35 12.34 -11.65
N LEU A 274 -22.94 12.75 -10.45
CA LEU A 274 -22.92 11.85 -9.31
C LEU A 274 -24.37 11.61 -8.94
N ASP A 275 -24.89 10.42 -9.23
CA ASP A 275 -26.17 9.97 -8.72
C ASP A 275 -26.04 9.74 -7.21
N LEU A 276 -26.32 10.79 -6.44
CA LEU A 276 -26.26 10.80 -4.99
C LEU A 276 -27.31 9.84 -4.37
N ASN A 277 -28.29 9.38 -5.17
CA ASN A 277 -29.35 8.47 -4.77
C ASN A 277 -29.07 7.01 -5.16
N SER A 278 -27.85 6.68 -5.65
CA SER A 278 -27.53 5.28 -5.91
C SER A 278 -27.41 4.52 -4.59
N ASN A 279 -28.46 3.80 -4.21
CA ASN A 279 -28.46 2.92 -3.06
C ASN A 279 -27.28 1.96 -3.16
N MET A 280 -26.45 1.96 -2.10
CA MET A 280 -25.33 1.05 -2.00
C MET A 280 -25.88 -0.38 -2.02
N SER A 281 -25.32 -1.26 -2.86
CA SER A 281 -25.75 -2.66 -2.89
C SER A 281 -25.39 -3.35 -1.57
N ILE A 282 -26.33 -4.15 -1.05
CA ILE A 282 -26.09 -5.01 0.13
C ILE A 282 -24.86 -5.95 -0.05
N PHE A 283 -24.53 -6.30 -1.29
CA PHE A 283 -23.37 -7.14 -1.64
C PHE A 283 -22.10 -6.33 -1.94
N ALA A 284 -22.08 -5.02 -1.73
CA ALA A 284 -20.92 -4.19 -2.01
C ALA A 284 -19.72 -4.57 -1.12
N GLY A 285 -18.58 -4.87 -1.76
CA GLY A 285 -17.35 -5.27 -1.07
C GLY A 285 -17.24 -6.76 -0.72
N PHE A 286 -18.32 -7.53 -0.76
CA PHE A 286 -18.31 -8.95 -0.43
C PHE A 286 -17.99 -9.86 -1.62
N LEU A 287 -18.44 -9.47 -2.82
CA LEU A 287 -18.32 -10.31 -4.01
C LEU A 287 -16.93 -10.20 -4.64
N LYS A 288 -16.29 -11.34 -4.85
CA LYS A 288 -15.00 -11.46 -5.54
C LYS A 288 -15.09 -12.41 -6.72
N CYS A 289 -14.33 -12.12 -7.77
CA CYS A 289 -14.19 -13.02 -8.91
C CYS A 289 -13.35 -14.24 -8.54
N GLY A 290 -13.82 -15.43 -8.84
CA GLY A 290 -13.11 -16.70 -8.54
C GLY A 290 -11.77 -16.80 -9.27
N ASP A 291 -11.67 -16.31 -10.52
CA ASP A 291 -10.45 -16.41 -11.33
C ASP A 291 -9.39 -15.39 -10.92
N CYS A 292 -9.77 -14.10 -10.79
CA CYS A 292 -8.79 -13.03 -10.59
C CYS A 292 -8.80 -12.42 -9.17
N GLY A 293 -9.68 -12.86 -8.28
CA GLY A 293 -9.79 -12.40 -6.90
C GLY A 293 -10.26 -10.95 -6.73
N ARG A 294 -10.52 -10.20 -7.82
CA ARG A 294 -11.01 -8.80 -7.73
C ARG A 294 -12.50 -8.72 -7.44
N ALA A 295 -12.88 -7.61 -6.80
CA ALA A 295 -14.28 -7.34 -6.51
C ALA A 295 -15.14 -7.29 -7.79
N LEU A 296 -16.35 -7.80 -7.70
CA LEU A 296 -17.38 -7.63 -8.72
C LEU A 296 -17.96 -6.22 -8.67
N CYS A 297 -18.26 -5.66 -9.83
CA CYS A 297 -18.84 -4.32 -9.97
C CYS A 297 -20.33 -4.44 -10.27
N LYS A 298 -21.17 -3.68 -9.54
CA LYS A 298 -22.61 -3.54 -9.82
C LYS A 298 -22.80 -2.81 -11.15
N LYS A 299 -23.65 -3.34 -12.02
CA LYS A 299 -24.11 -2.73 -13.26
C LYS A 299 -25.62 -2.77 -13.34
N ASN A 300 -26.23 -1.63 -13.68
CA ASN A 300 -27.63 -1.56 -14.06
C ASN A 300 -27.71 -1.85 -15.56
N MET A 301 -28.43 -2.87 -15.93
CA MET A 301 -28.61 -3.34 -17.30
C MET A 301 -30.07 -3.18 -17.72
N ILE A 302 -30.29 -2.99 -19.01
CA ILE A 302 -31.62 -2.99 -19.60
C ILE A 302 -31.59 -4.05 -20.71
N SER A 303 -32.48 -5.02 -20.64
CA SER A 303 -32.70 -6.00 -21.70
C SER A 303 -34.18 -6.16 -21.95
N ARG A 304 -34.59 -6.08 -23.21
CA ARG A 304 -36.02 -6.18 -23.66
C ARG A 304 -36.97 -5.28 -22.83
N GLY A 305 -36.52 -4.04 -22.54
CA GLY A 305 -37.28 -3.06 -21.76
C GLY A 305 -37.32 -3.27 -20.24
N LYS A 306 -36.78 -4.39 -19.72
CA LYS A 306 -36.68 -4.65 -18.28
C LYS A 306 -35.32 -4.22 -17.72
N LYS A 307 -35.35 -3.47 -16.62
CA LYS A 307 -34.15 -3.08 -15.85
C LYS A 307 -33.79 -4.21 -14.89
N TYR A 308 -32.53 -4.62 -14.86
CA TYR A 308 -32.03 -5.58 -13.90
C TYR A 308 -30.61 -5.20 -13.43
N VAL A 309 -30.26 -5.68 -12.25
CA VAL A 309 -28.93 -5.46 -11.65
C VAL A 309 -28.09 -6.70 -11.88
N MET A 310 -26.86 -6.49 -12.32
CA MET A 310 -25.87 -7.57 -12.52
C MET A 310 -24.55 -7.20 -11.84
N TYR A 311 -23.91 -8.18 -11.25
CA TYR A 311 -22.54 -8.07 -10.73
C TYR A 311 -21.60 -8.72 -11.72
N GLN A 312 -20.58 -7.98 -12.18
CA GLN A 312 -19.64 -8.45 -13.19
C GLN A 312 -18.20 -8.22 -12.74
N CYS A 313 -17.30 -9.13 -13.13
CA CYS A 313 -15.88 -9.03 -12.77
C CYS A 313 -15.29 -7.65 -13.06
N GLY A 314 -14.72 -7.02 -12.04
CA GLY A 314 -14.16 -5.67 -12.15
C GLY A 314 -12.92 -5.61 -13.06
N THR A 315 -12.16 -6.69 -13.18
CA THR A 315 -11.02 -6.80 -14.10
C THR A 315 -11.51 -6.84 -15.55
N TYR A 316 -12.49 -7.70 -15.85
CA TYR A 316 -13.09 -7.77 -17.18
C TYR A 316 -13.68 -6.42 -17.61
N VAL A 317 -14.45 -5.78 -16.72
CA VAL A 317 -15.10 -4.49 -17.00
C VAL A 317 -14.10 -3.38 -17.32
N ARG A 318 -12.93 -3.40 -16.67
CA ARG A 318 -11.92 -2.34 -16.79
C ARG A 318 -10.86 -2.61 -17.84
N SER A 319 -10.52 -3.88 -18.04
CA SER A 319 -9.34 -4.27 -18.81
C SER A 319 -9.64 -5.23 -19.96
N GLY A 320 -10.86 -5.81 -20.04
CA GLY A 320 -11.30 -6.65 -21.14
C GLY A 320 -11.01 -8.15 -20.96
N ARG A 321 -11.30 -8.91 -22.03
CA ARG A 321 -11.23 -10.39 -22.05
C ARG A 321 -9.82 -10.95 -21.88
N GLN A 322 -8.80 -10.19 -22.25
CA GLN A 322 -7.40 -10.62 -22.12
C GLN A 322 -6.98 -10.87 -20.66
N PHE A 323 -7.67 -10.25 -19.70
CA PHE A 323 -7.26 -10.26 -18.30
C PHE A 323 -8.19 -11.03 -17.37
N CYS A 324 -9.44 -11.24 -17.79
CA CYS A 324 -10.39 -12.09 -17.09
C CYS A 324 -11.60 -12.36 -17.98
N THR A 325 -12.27 -13.49 -17.79
CA THR A 325 -13.48 -13.85 -18.52
C THR A 325 -14.67 -13.02 -18.04
N PRO A 326 -15.78 -12.90 -18.84
CA PRO A 326 -16.94 -12.08 -18.52
C PRO A 326 -17.84 -12.74 -17.47
N HIS A 327 -17.31 -13.04 -16.30
CA HIS A 327 -18.11 -13.56 -15.19
C HIS A 327 -19.12 -12.53 -14.73
N GLY A 328 -20.37 -12.93 -14.62
CA GLY A 328 -21.43 -12.07 -14.13
C GLY A 328 -22.57 -12.89 -13.55
N ILE A 329 -23.20 -12.34 -12.51
CA ILE A 329 -24.38 -12.91 -11.87
C ILE A 329 -25.40 -11.82 -11.66
N THR A 330 -26.70 -12.12 -11.90
CA THR A 330 -27.77 -11.17 -11.62
C THR A 330 -28.04 -11.10 -10.12
N HIS A 331 -28.58 -9.97 -9.67
CA HIS A 331 -28.92 -9.76 -8.26
C HIS A 331 -29.87 -10.83 -7.74
N ASP A 332 -30.94 -11.11 -8.47
CA ASP A 332 -31.99 -12.03 -8.07
C ASP A 332 -31.48 -13.48 -7.92
N VAL A 333 -30.62 -13.93 -8.84
CA VAL A 333 -29.99 -15.25 -8.77
C VAL A 333 -29.03 -15.33 -7.58
N LEU A 334 -28.22 -14.29 -7.36
CA LEU A 334 -27.29 -14.24 -6.23
C LEU A 334 -28.03 -14.26 -4.90
N GLU A 335 -29.09 -13.48 -4.77
CA GLU A 335 -29.96 -13.44 -3.59
C GLU A 335 -30.58 -14.81 -3.31
N ALA A 336 -31.13 -15.45 -4.33
CA ALA A 336 -31.71 -16.79 -4.20
C ALA A 336 -30.69 -17.84 -3.72
N ILE A 337 -29.45 -17.81 -4.26
CA ILE A 337 -28.38 -18.73 -3.84
C ILE A 337 -28.01 -18.51 -2.37
N ILE A 338 -27.86 -17.25 -1.95
CA ILE A 338 -27.50 -16.91 -0.59
C ILE A 338 -28.59 -17.31 0.39
N LEU A 339 -29.86 -17.03 0.07
CA LEU A 339 -31.00 -17.40 0.90
C LEU A 339 -31.11 -18.93 1.06
N ASP A 340 -30.87 -19.66 -0.02
CA ASP A 340 -30.90 -21.13 0.02
C ASP A 340 -29.75 -21.68 0.89
N ASP A 341 -28.53 -21.14 0.75
CA ASP A 341 -27.39 -21.53 1.59
C ASP A 341 -27.60 -21.20 3.07
N LEU A 342 -28.22 -20.05 3.38
CA LEU A 342 -28.58 -19.68 4.73
C LEU A 342 -29.65 -20.62 5.34
N LYS A 343 -30.66 -21.02 4.56
CA LYS A 343 -31.69 -21.97 4.97
C LYS A 343 -31.10 -23.35 5.25
N ASN A 344 -30.24 -23.83 4.35
CA ASN A 344 -29.64 -25.14 4.46
C ASN A 344 -28.64 -25.27 5.62
N LYS A 345 -28.08 -24.17 6.11
CA LYS A 345 -27.15 -24.15 7.24
C LYS A 345 -27.84 -24.00 8.61
N ASN A 346 -29.17 -24.12 8.70
CA ASN A 346 -29.94 -23.92 9.94
C ASN A 346 -29.57 -22.63 10.73
N LEU A 347 -29.10 -21.60 10.05
CA LEU A 347 -28.95 -20.27 10.62
C LEU A 347 -30.37 -19.71 10.74
N TYR A 348 -30.85 -19.47 11.97
CA TYR A 348 -32.15 -18.92 12.29
C TYR A 348 -32.44 -17.71 11.39
N ILE A 349 -33.36 -17.88 10.45
CA ILE A 349 -33.81 -16.81 9.57
C ILE A 349 -35.02 -16.21 10.25
N PHE A 350 -34.94 -14.95 10.58
CA PHE A 350 -36.08 -14.18 11.08
C PHE A 350 -37.15 -14.06 10.00
N GLU A 351 -38.41 -14.14 10.39
CA GLU A 351 -39.57 -14.21 9.48
C GLU A 351 -39.94 -12.88 8.80
N SER A 352 -39.20 -11.79 9.02
CA SER A 352 -39.49 -10.50 8.44
C SER A 352 -38.28 -9.83 7.77
N ASN A 353 -38.54 -9.09 6.68
CA ASN A 353 -37.50 -8.27 5.99
C ASN A 353 -36.85 -7.22 6.91
N HIS A 354 -37.49 -6.85 8.01
CA HIS A 354 -36.98 -5.89 8.99
C HIS A 354 -35.83 -6.45 9.84
N ASP A 355 -35.82 -7.76 10.07
CA ASP A 355 -34.80 -8.42 10.86
C ASP A 355 -33.50 -8.63 10.09
N VAL A 356 -33.56 -8.71 8.76
CA VAL A 356 -32.38 -8.77 7.88
C VAL A 356 -31.63 -7.42 7.87
N GLU A 357 -32.32 -6.31 7.91
CA GLU A 357 -31.73 -4.97 8.04
C GLU A 357 -31.05 -4.76 9.40
N MET A 358 -31.59 -5.29 10.47
CA MET A 358 -31.01 -5.21 11.83
C MET A 358 -29.72 -6.01 11.96
N LEU A 359 -29.62 -7.18 11.33
CA LEU A 359 -28.39 -7.99 11.30
C LEU A 359 -27.27 -7.34 10.49
N MET A 360 -27.63 -6.60 9.45
CA MET A 360 -26.65 -5.88 8.61
C MET A 360 -26.11 -4.61 9.28
N ASN A 361 -26.86 -4.03 10.20
CA ASN A 361 -26.46 -2.84 10.99
C ASN A 361 -25.66 -3.18 12.27
N SER A 362 -25.60 -4.45 12.68
CA SER A 362 -24.76 -4.87 13.79
C SER A 362 -23.31 -5.02 13.31
N ASN A 363 -22.42 -4.19 13.83
CA ASN A 363 -20.96 -4.13 13.56
C ASN A 363 -20.21 -5.38 14.07
N ARG A 364 -20.70 -6.59 13.84
CA ARG A 364 -20.00 -7.83 14.15
C ARG A 364 -19.50 -8.48 12.88
N PRO A 365 -18.18 -8.71 12.74
CA PRO A 365 -17.61 -9.39 11.59
C PRO A 365 -17.90 -10.90 11.69
N TYR A 366 -18.92 -11.38 11.05
CA TYR A 366 -19.15 -12.81 10.92
C TYR A 366 -19.01 -13.25 9.47
N PHE A 367 -17.88 -13.90 9.22
CA PHE A 367 -17.66 -15.14 8.49
C PHE A 367 -18.68 -15.56 7.42
N LEU A 368 -18.08 -16.01 6.32
CA LEU A 368 -18.64 -16.90 5.31
C LEU A 368 -19.13 -16.27 4.00
N ILE A 369 -18.21 -15.78 3.21
CA ILE A 369 -18.33 -15.93 1.75
C ILE A 369 -16.92 -16.12 1.14
N GLN A 370 -16.18 -17.10 1.64
CA GLN A 370 -14.90 -17.49 1.02
C GLN A 370 -14.99 -18.71 0.11
N ARG A 371 -16.19 -19.29 -0.07
CA ARG A 371 -16.38 -20.53 -0.86
C ARG A 371 -17.60 -20.53 -1.77
N ILE A 372 -17.91 -19.43 -2.41
CA ILE A 372 -18.85 -19.47 -3.54
C ILE A 372 -18.09 -18.99 -4.77
N PHE A 373 -17.56 -19.97 -5.48
CA PHE A 373 -16.83 -20.07 -6.76
C PHE A 373 -15.38 -20.44 -6.59
#